data_5ffb659c65f2770abcc4a083dae5b66f
#
_entry.id   5ffb659c65f2770abcc4a083dae5b66f
#
_cell.length_a   1.000
_cell.length_b   1.000
_cell.length_c   1.000
_cell.angle_alpha   90.00
_cell.angle_beta   90.00
_cell.angle_gamma   90.00
#
_symmetry.space_group_name_H-M   'P 1'
#
loop_
_entity.id
_entity.type
_entity.pdbx_description
1 polymer ?
#
loop_
_entity_poly.entity_id
_entity_poly.type
_entity_poly.pdbx_seq_one_letter_code
_entity_poly.pdbx_strand_id
1 'polypeptide(L)' 'MVEKVFTQEQLDVLAELLLAEMGRLREFSNGRSEVVREALSDEIARLHTLYNYLIA' A
#
# COMPACT_ATOMS: atom_id res chain seq x y z
N MET A 1 8.80 23.57 8.15
CA MET A 1 8.17 22.33 8.62
C MET A 1 6.92 22.04 7.83
N VAL A 2 6.79 20.83 7.39
CA VAL A 2 5.61 20.44 6.62
C VAL A 2 4.58 19.85 7.54
N GLU A 3 3.42 20.45 7.56
CA GLU A 3 2.33 19.92 8.35
C GLU A 3 1.44 19.05 7.49
N LYS A 4 0.82 18.07 8.09
CA LYS A 4 -0.17 17.27 7.39
C LYS A 4 -1.39 18.15 7.15
N VAL A 5 -1.68 18.36 5.88
CA VAL A 5 -2.85 19.16 5.50
C VAL A 5 -4.01 18.30 5.09
N PHE A 6 -3.94 17.00 5.35
CA PHE A 6 -5.02 16.07 5.03
C PHE A 6 -6.01 16.01 6.17
N THR A 7 -7.29 16.01 5.83
CA THR A 7 -8.33 15.75 6.82
C THR A 7 -8.38 14.27 7.12
N GLN A 8 -9.04 13.90 8.21
CA GLN A 8 -9.20 12.49 8.56
C GLN A 8 -9.92 11.74 7.44
N GLU A 9 -10.91 12.39 6.81
CA GLU A 9 -11.62 11.79 5.72
C GLU A 9 -10.70 11.48 4.54
N GLN A 10 -9.81 12.41 4.22
CA GLN A 10 -8.84 12.21 3.16
C GLN A 10 -7.86 11.10 3.49
N LEU A 11 -7.43 11.02 4.73
CA LEU A 11 -6.54 9.94 5.16
C LEU A 11 -7.22 8.59 5.05
N ASP A 12 -8.50 8.53 5.37
CA ASP A 12 -9.25 7.29 5.25
C ASP A 12 -9.33 6.84 3.79
N VAL A 13 -9.57 7.77 2.89
CA VAL A 13 -9.62 7.45 1.46
C VAL A 13 -8.27 6.95 0.98
N LEU A 14 -7.19 7.61 1.39
CA LEU A 14 -5.86 7.18 0.99
C LEU A 14 -5.54 5.79 1.52
N ALA A 15 -5.93 5.50 2.77
CA ALA A 15 -5.71 4.19 3.35
C ALA A 15 -6.46 3.12 2.58
N GLU A 16 -7.70 3.39 2.19
CA GLU A 16 -8.49 2.46 1.40
C GLU A 16 -7.85 2.19 0.04
N LEU A 17 -7.34 3.24 -0.60
CA LEU A 17 -6.67 3.09 -1.88
C LEU A 17 -5.42 2.24 -1.76
N LEU A 18 -4.66 2.41 -0.67
CA LEU A 18 -3.48 1.60 -0.43
C LEU A 18 -3.83 0.14 -0.22
N LEU A 19 -4.90 -0.12 0.54
CA LEU A 19 -5.34 -1.50 0.76
C LEU A 19 -5.79 -2.15 -0.54
N ALA A 20 -6.50 -1.41 -1.37
CA ALA A 20 -6.95 -1.93 -2.66
C ALA A 20 -5.75 -2.24 -3.56
N GLU A 21 -4.76 -1.36 -3.54
CA GLU A 21 -3.56 -1.57 -4.37
C GLU A 21 -2.78 -2.79 -3.89
N MET A 22 -2.63 -2.97 -2.59
CA MET A 22 -1.94 -4.13 -2.04
C MET A 22 -2.65 -5.42 -2.43
N GLY A 23 -3.99 -5.42 -2.37
CA GLY A 23 -4.76 -6.58 -2.76
C GLY A 23 -4.59 -6.92 -4.22
N ARG A 24 -4.58 -5.89 -5.06
CA ARG A 24 -4.42 -6.07 -6.50
C ARG A 24 -3.04 -6.63 -6.83
N LEU A 25 -2.01 -6.12 -6.17
CA LEU A 25 -0.65 -6.62 -6.39
C LEU A 25 -0.52 -8.06 -5.92
N ARG A 26 -1.18 -8.41 -4.83
CA ARG A 26 -1.15 -9.77 -4.33
C ARG A 26 -1.80 -10.74 -5.32
N GLU A 27 -2.93 -10.34 -5.89
CA GLU A 27 -3.59 -11.15 -6.89
C GLU A 27 -2.73 -11.27 -8.15
N PHE A 28 -2.11 -10.18 -8.54
CA PHE A 28 -1.25 -10.17 -9.73
C PHE A 28 -0.06 -11.10 -9.54
N SER A 29 0.44 -11.26 -8.31
CA SER A 29 1.59 -12.11 -8.06
C SER A 29 1.24 -13.61 -8.11
N ASN A 30 -0.03 -13.95 -8.02
CA ASN A 30 -0.44 -15.35 -8.09
C ASN A 30 -0.13 -15.95 -9.45
N GLY A 31 0.55 -17.10 -9.44
CA GLY A 31 0.91 -17.78 -10.67
C GLY A 31 2.09 -17.16 -11.41
N ARG A 32 2.70 -16.13 -10.85
CA ARG A 32 3.88 -15.51 -11.46
C ARG A 32 5.15 -16.19 -10.99
N SER A 33 6.24 -15.89 -11.67
CA SER A 33 7.54 -16.46 -11.30
C SER A 33 7.96 -15.93 -9.92
N GLU A 34 8.91 -16.64 -9.31
CA GLU A 34 9.41 -16.26 -8.00
C GLU A 34 10.02 -14.86 -8.00
N VAL A 35 10.72 -14.51 -9.08
CA VAL A 35 11.33 -13.18 -9.19
C VAL A 35 10.27 -12.10 -9.15
N VAL A 36 9.20 -12.29 -9.90
CA VAL A 36 8.10 -11.32 -9.94
C VAL A 36 7.43 -11.25 -8.56
N ARG A 37 7.22 -12.39 -7.93
CA ARG A 37 6.58 -12.41 -6.61
C ARG A 37 7.41 -11.69 -5.57
N GLU A 38 8.73 -11.84 -5.62
CA GLU A 38 9.60 -11.13 -4.69
C GLU A 38 9.54 -9.63 -4.90
N ALA A 39 9.57 -9.18 -6.15
CA ALA A 39 9.48 -7.76 -6.45
C ALA A 39 8.17 -7.18 -5.98
N LEU A 40 7.06 -7.90 -6.19
CA LEU A 40 5.75 -7.44 -5.75
C LEU A 40 5.63 -7.47 -4.24
N SER A 41 6.25 -8.44 -3.59
CA SER A 41 6.26 -8.52 -2.13
C SER A 41 6.94 -7.30 -1.53
N ASP A 42 8.06 -6.86 -2.12
CA ASP A 42 8.75 -5.66 -1.66
C ASP A 42 7.86 -4.43 -1.82
N GLU A 43 7.15 -4.34 -2.92
CA GLU A 43 6.26 -3.22 -3.17
C GLU A 43 5.10 -3.22 -2.18
N ILE A 44 4.53 -4.39 -1.92
CA ILE A 44 3.46 -4.53 -0.93
C ILE A 44 3.96 -4.11 0.46
N ALA A 45 5.19 -4.47 0.80
CA ALA A 45 5.76 -4.10 2.09
C ALA A 45 5.89 -2.59 2.22
N ARG A 46 6.29 -1.91 1.15
CA ARG A 46 6.38 -0.44 1.16
C ARG A 46 5.01 0.20 1.34
N LEU A 47 4.02 -0.32 0.64
CA LEU A 47 2.66 0.20 0.74
C LEU A 47 2.11 -0.04 2.14
N HIS A 48 2.43 -1.18 2.72
CA HIS A 48 1.99 -1.50 4.07
C HIS A 48 2.61 -0.53 5.08
N THR A 49 3.88 -0.20 4.90
CA THR A 49 4.56 0.75 5.76
C THR A 49 3.89 2.12 5.66
N LEU A 50 3.57 2.54 4.45
CA LEU A 50 2.90 3.82 4.23
C LEU A 50 1.50 3.81 4.84
N TYR A 51 0.80 2.70 4.70
CA TYR A 51 -0.53 2.56 5.28
C TYR A 51 -0.46 2.72 6.80
N ASN A 52 0.49 2.04 7.44
CA ASN A 52 0.66 2.16 8.89
C ASN A 52 0.96 3.59 9.31
N TYR A 53 1.72 4.30 8.50
CA TYR A 53 2.04 5.69 8.77
C TYR A 53 0.79 6.56 8.72
N LEU A 54 -0.10 6.30 7.75
CA LEU A 54 -1.30 7.10 7.58
C LEU A 54 -2.31 6.88 8.70
N ILE A 55 -2.41 5.65 9.20
CA ILE A 55 -3.40 5.35 10.24
C ILE A 55 -2.88 5.51 11.65
N ALA A 56 -1.60 5.80 11.80
CA ALA A 56 -0.99 5.93 13.14
C ALA A 56 -1.38 7.23 13.85
#